data_52cc74eaa2b39db273e5b72b6a26faf3
#
_entry.id   52cc74eaa2b39db273e5b72b6a26faf3
#
_cell.length_a   1.000
_cell.length_b   1.000
_cell.length_c   1.000
_cell.angle_alpha   90.00
_cell.angle_beta   90.00
_cell.angle_gamma   90.00
#
_symmetry.space_group_name_H-M   'P 1'
#
loop_
_entity.id
_entity.type
_entity.pdbx_description
1 polymer ?
#
loop_
_entity_poly.entity_id
_entity_poly.type
_entity_poly.pdbx_seq_one_letter_code
_entity_poly.pdbx_strand_id
1 'polypeptide(L)'
;MYKRQLLYDFYGELLTEHQRQVYEDVVLNDFSLSEVAAARGISRQGVHDLVRRCNKTLEEYEEKLHLVQRFVQIRENVNEIRKLTDPSGDTPKEDVMQRIAAIASDILEEL
;
A
#
# COMPACT_ATOMS: atom_id res chain seq x y z
N MET A 1 0.50 10.22 -4.18
CA MET A 1 0.69 9.48 -2.91
C MET A 1 -0.02 8.15 -2.96
N TYR A 2 0.40 7.19 -2.17
CA TYR A 2 -0.15 5.84 -2.16
C TYR A 2 -1.55 5.78 -1.57
N LYS A 3 -2.35 4.78 -1.99
CA LYS A 3 -3.69 4.58 -1.47
C LYS A 3 -3.64 4.25 0.03
N ARG A 4 -4.64 4.73 0.77
CA ARG A 4 -4.76 4.52 2.22
C ARG A 4 -4.72 3.04 2.60
N GLN A 5 -5.39 2.19 1.84
CA GLN A 5 -5.42 0.75 2.10
C GLN A 5 -4.03 0.14 2.04
N LEU A 6 -3.21 0.53 1.06
CA LEU A 6 -1.85 0.01 0.91
C LEU A 6 -0.95 0.47 2.07
N LEU A 7 -1.03 1.73 2.47
CA LEU A 7 -0.33 2.23 3.65
C LEU A 7 -0.75 1.49 4.92
N TYR A 8 -2.04 1.23 5.06
CA TYR A 8 -2.56 0.50 6.20
C TYR A 8 -2.08 -0.96 6.21
N ASP A 9 -2.04 -1.62 5.06
CA ASP A 9 -1.54 -2.99 4.96
C ASP A 9 -0.10 -3.13 5.47
N PHE A 10 0.74 -2.13 5.20
CA PHE A 10 2.13 -2.15 5.64
C PHE A 10 2.34 -1.67 7.06
N TYR A 11 1.61 -0.63 7.48
CA TYR A 11 1.91 0.07 8.74
C TYR A 11 0.77 0.04 9.76
N GLY A 12 -0.37 -0.55 9.42
CA GLY A 12 -1.55 -0.53 10.29
C GLY A 12 -1.31 -1.15 11.67
N GLU A 13 -0.44 -2.15 11.76
CA GLU A 13 -0.11 -2.79 13.04
C GLU A 13 0.62 -1.86 14.00
N LEU A 14 1.19 -0.77 13.52
CA LEU A 14 1.87 0.23 14.34
C LEU A 14 0.90 1.23 14.99
N LEU A 15 -0.36 1.21 14.57
CA LEU A 15 -1.41 2.00 15.22
C LEU A 15 -1.88 1.29 16.50
N THR A 16 -2.46 2.06 17.42
CA THR A 16 -3.10 1.46 18.60
C THR A 16 -4.32 0.65 18.18
N GLU A 17 -4.77 -0.27 19.03
CA GLU A 17 -5.94 -1.10 18.72
C GLU A 17 -7.18 -0.25 18.45
N HIS A 18 -7.44 0.77 19.28
CA HIS A 18 -8.57 1.67 19.08
C HIS A 18 -8.48 2.42 17.75
N GLN A 19 -7.30 2.96 17.42
CA GLN A 19 -7.07 3.63 16.15
C GLN A 19 -7.30 2.70 14.95
N ARG A 20 -6.81 1.47 15.05
CA ARG A 20 -6.99 0.46 14.00
C ARG A 20 -8.47 0.16 13.76
N GLN A 21 -9.23 -0.07 14.83
CA GLN A 21 -10.65 -0.39 14.74
C GLN A 21 -11.45 0.73 14.08
N VAL A 22 -11.25 1.96 14.50
CA VAL A 22 -11.92 3.13 13.93
C VAL A 22 -11.51 3.34 12.47
N TYR A 23 -10.22 3.24 12.19
CA TYR A 23 -9.69 3.40 10.85
C TYR A 23 -10.24 2.34 9.89
N GLU A 24 -10.29 1.08 10.32
CA GLU A 24 -10.85 -0.01 9.52
C GLU A 24 -12.33 0.22 9.22
N ASP A 25 -13.11 0.65 10.20
CA ASP A 25 -14.53 0.90 10.01
C ASP A 25 -14.79 1.98 8.95
N VAL A 26 -14.04 3.08 8.99
CA VAL A 26 -14.25 4.21 8.09
C VAL A 26 -13.63 3.95 6.71
N VAL A 27 -12.40 3.48 6.66
CA VAL A 27 -11.60 3.42 5.41
C VAL A 27 -11.81 2.11 4.68
N LEU A 28 -11.90 0.98 5.39
CA LEU A 28 -12.00 -0.34 4.76
C LEU A 28 -13.43 -0.85 4.65
N ASN A 29 -14.26 -0.55 5.65
CA ASN A 29 -15.64 -1.06 5.72
C ASN A 29 -16.70 -0.04 5.26
N ASP A 30 -16.26 1.13 4.84
CA ASP A 30 -17.12 2.20 4.31
C ASP A 30 -18.25 2.65 5.27
N PHE A 31 -18.08 2.51 6.57
CA PHE A 31 -19.01 3.06 7.53
C PHE A 31 -18.93 4.59 7.53
N SER A 32 -20.07 5.25 7.70
CA SER A 32 -20.09 6.70 7.81
C SER A 32 -19.48 7.17 9.14
N LEU A 33 -19.02 8.40 9.18
CA LEU A 33 -18.50 9.00 10.41
C LEU A 33 -19.53 8.96 11.52
N SER A 34 -20.81 9.20 11.20
CA SER A 34 -21.92 9.20 12.17
C SER A 34 -22.17 7.79 12.72
N GLU A 35 -22.12 6.76 11.87
CA GLU A 35 -22.30 5.38 12.30
C GLU A 35 -21.19 4.94 13.26
N VAL A 36 -19.94 5.27 12.95
CA VAL A 36 -18.79 4.93 13.79
C VAL A 36 -18.84 5.70 15.11
N ALA A 37 -19.19 6.98 15.05
CA ALA A 37 -19.35 7.82 16.24
C ALA A 37 -20.36 7.22 17.21
N ALA A 38 -21.52 6.81 16.71
CA ALA A 38 -22.57 6.19 17.52
C ALA A 38 -22.11 4.84 18.10
N ALA A 39 -21.46 3.99 17.30
CA ALA A 39 -21.02 2.68 17.72
C ALA A 39 -19.89 2.73 18.76
N ARG A 40 -19.00 3.72 18.66
CA ARG A 40 -17.82 3.85 19.52
C ARG A 40 -18.00 4.81 20.69
N GLY A 41 -19.13 5.51 20.77
CA GLY A 41 -19.41 6.44 21.85
C GLY A 41 -18.53 7.71 21.82
N ILE A 42 -18.13 8.15 20.64
CA ILE A 42 -17.34 9.36 20.44
C ILE A 42 -18.07 10.30 19.47
N SER A 43 -17.61 11.55 19.37
CA SER A 43 -18.22 12.51 18.45
C SER A 43 -17.85 12.22 17.00
N ARG A 44 -18.70 12.67 16.07
CA ARG A 44 -18.42 12.58 14.64
C ARG A 44 -17.10 13.30 14.29
N GLN A 45 -16.88 14.47 14.87
CA GLN A 45 -15.63 15.22 14.69
C GLN A 45 -14.44 14.44 15.24
N GLY A 46 -14.63 13.76 16.37
CA GLY A 46 -13.60 12.89 16.96
C GLY A 46 -13.19 11.75 16.03
N VAL A 47 -14.16 11.12 15.35
CA VAL A 47 -13.88 10.08 14.35
C VAL A 47 -13.07 10.66 13.19
N HIS A 48 -13.50 11.80 12.65
CA HIS A 48 -12.81 12.47 11.54
C HIS A 48 -11.37 12.82 11.92
N ASP A 49 -11.15 13.40 13.09
CA ASP A 49 -9.81 13.79 13.56
C ASP A 49 -8.93 12.56 13.78
N LEU A 50 -9.48 11.48 14.32
CA LEU A 50 -8.73 10.25 14.53
C LEU A 50 -8.27 9.64 13.20
N VAL A 51 -9.16 9.55 12.22
CA VAL A 51 -8.82 9.03 10.89
C VAL A 51 -7.74 9.89 10.23
N ARG A 52 -7.87 11.21 10.32
CA ARG A 52 -6.89 12.14 9.76
C ARG A 52 -5.50 11.97 10.40
N ARG A 53 -5.46 11.82 11.72
CA ARG A 53 -4.18 11.57 12.43
C ARG A 53 -3.58 10.23 12.07
N CYS A 54 -4.40 9.20 11.92
CA CYS A 54 -3.93 7.90 11.47
C CYS A 54 -3.31 7.98 10.07
N ASN A 55 -3.98 8.64 9.14
CA ASN A 55 -3.44 8.84 7.79
C ASN A 55 -2.09 9.52 7.82
N LYS A 56 -1.95 10.57 8.63
CA LYS A 56 -0.68 11.29 8.79
C LYS A 56 0.41 10.39 9.35
N THR A 57 0.08 9.60 10.36
CA THR A 57 1.01 8.65 10.96
C THR A 57 1.50 7.61 9.96
N LEU A 58 0.59 7.03 9.19
CA LEU A 58 0.94 6.05 8.14
C LEU A 58 1.84 6.68 7.07
N GLU A 59 1.54 7.89 6.64
CA GLU A 59 2.36 8.63 5.67
C GLU A 59 3.76 8.93 6.22
N GLU A 60 3.87 9.29 7.48
CA GLU A 60 5.16 9.54 8.15
C GLU A 60 6.01 8.28 8.21
N TYR A 61 5.41 7.12 8.47
CA TYR A 61 6.12 5.84 8.41
C TYR A 61 6.64 5.55 7.00
N GLU A 62 5.82 5.76 6.00
CA GLU A 62 6.25 5.55 4.61
C GLU A 62 7.37 6.50 4.21
N GLU A 63 7.30 7.76 4.62
CA GLU A 63 8.35 8.74 4.35
C GLU A 63 9.70 8.31 4.91
N LYS A 64 9.69 7.63 6.05
CA LYS A 64 10.93 7.15 6.70
C LYS A 64 11.38 5.78 6.21
N LEU A 65 10.45 4.88 5.99
CA LEU A 65 10.76 3.46 5.76
C LEU A 65 10.73 3.04 4.29
N HIS A 66 9.90 3.71 3.48
CA HIS A 66 9.77 3.46 2.03
C HIS A 66 9.40 2.01 1.66
N LEU A 67 8.71 1.28 2.55
CA LEU A 67 8.33 -0.11 2.28
C LEU A 67 7.29 -0.23 1.17
N VAL A 68 6.34 0.70 1.11
CA VAL A 68 5.33 0.72 0.05
C VAL A 68 5.97 1.05 -1.28
N GLN A 69 6.87 2.03 -1.31
CA GLN A 69 7.60 2.42 -2.52
C GLN A 69 8.38 1.23 -3.10
N ARG A 70 9.11 0.50 -2.25
CA ARG A 70 9.87 -0.68 -2.66
C ARG A 70 8.96 -1.80 -3.15
N PHE A 71 7.86 -2.03 -2.44
CA PHE A 71 6.86 -3.03 -2.83
C PHE A 71 6.29 -2.73 -4.21
N VAL A 72 5.87 -1.49 -4.45
CA VAL A 72 5.30 -1.07 -5.73
C VAL A 72 6.33 -1.22 -6.85
N GLN A 73 7.56 -0.83 -6.62
CA GLN A 73 8.64 -0.96 -7.60
C GLN A 73 8.90 -2.43 -7.96
N ILE A 74 9.00 -3.29 -6.96
CA ILE A 74 9.19 -4.73 -7.18
C ILE A 74 8.00 -5.32 -7.93
N ARG A 75 6.79 -4.94 -7.57
CA ARG A 75 5.57 -5.40 -8.23
C ARG A 75 5.55 -5.02 -9.71
N GLU A 76 5.94 -3.79 -10.04
CA GLU A 76 6.03 -3.34 -11.43
C GLU A 76 7.08 -4.15 -12.19
N ASN A 77 8.23 -4.41 -11.57
CA ASN A 77 9.30 -5.21 -12.16
C ASN A 77 8.84 -6.64 -12.44
N VAL A 78 8.15 -7.26 -11.49
CA VAL A 78 7.60 -8.61 -11.65
C VAL A 78 6.55 -8.65 -12.76
N ASN A 79 5.68 -7.63 -12.82
CA ASN A 79 4.68 -7.54 -13.89
C ASN A 79 5.32 -7.39 -15.27
N GLU A 80 6.42 -6.67 -15.38
CA GLU A 80 7.17 -6.54 -16.63
C GLU A 80 7.76 -7.89 -17.06
N ILE A 81 8.34 -8.63 -16.12
CA ILE A 81 8.83 -9.99 -16.38
C ILE A 81 7.70 -10.89 -16.89
N ARG A 82 6.54 -10.81 -16.24
CA ARG A 82 5.36 -11.60 -16.60
C ARG A 82 4.89 -11.30 -18.02
N LYS A 83 4.91 -10.04 -18.44
CA LYS A 83 4.55 -9.65 -19.81
C LYS A 83 5.57 -10.18 -20.82
N LEU A 84 6.86 -10.11 -20.49
CA LEU A 84 7.94 -10.58 -21.37
C LEU A 84 7.92 -12.11 -21.55
N THR A 85 7.40 -12.85 -20.60
CA THR A 85 7.32 -14.29 -20.65
C THR A 85 6.01 -14.81 -21.27
N ASP A 86 5.13 -13.90 -21.73
CA ASP A 86 3.91 -14.28 -22.43
C ASP A 86 4.27 -14.91 -23.79
N PRO A 87 3.80 -16.16 -24.07
CA PRO A 87 4.12 -16.83 -25.34
C PRO A 87 3.54 -16.13 -26.58
N SER A 88 2.53 -15.28 -26.42
CA SER A 88 1.94 -14.51 -27.53
C SER A 88 2.72 -13.26 -27.89
N GLY A 89 3.79 -12.93 -27.14
CA GLY A 89 4.59 -11.74 -27.40
C GLY A 89 5.49 -11.89 -28.62
N ASP A 90 5.68 -10.76 -29.34
CA ASP A 90 6.48 -10.71 -30.57
C ASP A 90 7.95 -10.39 -30.33
N THR A 91 8.36 -10.17 -29.07
CA THR A 91 9.73 -9.78 -28.75
C THR A 91 10.71 -10.94 -28.95
N PRO A 92 11.85 -10.72 -29.62
CA PRO A 92 12.87 -11.76 -29.79
C PRO A 92 13.34 -12.35 -28.47
N LYS A 93 13.57 -13.65 -28.45
CA LYS A 93 13.96 -14.40 -27.25
C LYS A 93 15.19 -13.84 -26.54
N GLU A 94 16.19 -13.43 -27.30
CA GLU A 94 17.43 -12.87 -26.76
C GLU A 94 17.17 -11.53 -26.03
N ASP A 95 16.34 -10.68 -26.62
CA ASP A 95 15.96 -9.39 -26.03
C ASP A 95 15.14 -9.60 -24.74
N VAL A 96 14.26 -10.59 -24.75
CA VAL A 96 13.47 -10.97 -23.55
C VAL A 96 14.41 -11.39 -22.41
N MET A 97 15.37 -12.25 -22.70
CA MET A 97 16.31 -12.74 -21.68
C MET A 97 17.18 -11.61 -21.11
N GLN A 98 17.68 -10.72 -21.96
CA GLN A 98 18.45 -9.57 -21.53
C GLN A 98 17.62 -8.64 -20.65
N ARG A 99 16.38 -8.38 -21.05
CA ARG A 99 15.48 -7.52 -20.28
C ARG A 99 15.14 -8.11 -18.92
N ILE A 100 14.86 -9.41 -18.86
CA ILE A 100 14.59 -10.13 -17.61
C ILE A 100 15.80 -10.05 -16.68
N ALA A 101 17.01 -10.24 -17.19
CA ALA A 101 18.22 -10.14 -16.38
C ALA A 101 18.40 -8.74 -15.79
N ALA A 102 18.13 -7.69 -16.57
CA ALA A 102 18.19 -6.32 -16.09
C ALA A 102 17.15 -6.05 -14.99
N ILE A 103 15.92 -6.51 -15.19
CA ILE A 103 14.84 -6.36 -14.20
C ILE A 103 15.19 -7.11 -12.91
N ALA A 104 15.72 -8.32 -13.02
CA ALA A 104 16.13 -9.09 -11.86
C ALA A 104 17.21 -8.38 -11.05
N SER A 105 18.17 -7.74 -11.73
CA SER A 105 19.19 -6.93 -11.06
C SER A 105 18.59 -5.74 -10.33
N ASP A 106 17.62 -5.06 -10.95
CA ASP A 106 16.92 -3.94 -10.32
C ASP A 106 16.18 -4.37 -9.05
N ILE A 107 15.54 -5.55 -9.10
CA ILE A 107 14.85 -6.10 -7.92
C ILE A 107 15.84 -6.38 -6.79
N LEU A 108 16.98 -6.97 -7.10
CA LEU A 108 18.00 -7.26 -6.10
C LEU A 108 18.55 -5.98 -5.46
N GLU A 109 18.66 -4.91 -6.20
CA GLU A 109 19.12 -3.61 -5.67
C GLU A 109 18.10 -3.01 -4.69
N GLU A 110 16.79 -3.26 -4.90
CA GLU A 110 15.75 -2.78 -3.98
C GLU A 110 15.68 -3.59 -2.67
N LEU A 111 16.16 -4.78 -2.69
CA LEU A 111 16.19 -5.64 -1.50
C LEU A 111 17.48 -5.40 -0.68
#